data_87a3577f2b788f40860d3d21a53eec9b
#
_entry.id   87a3577f2b788f40860d3d21a53eec9b
#
_cell.length_a   1.000
_cell.length_b   1.000
_cell.length_c   1.000
_cell.angle_alpha   90.00
_cell.angle_beta   90.00
_cell.angle_gamma   90.00
#
_symmetry.space_group_name_H-M   'P 1'
#
loop_
_entity.id
_entity.type
_entity.pdbx_description
1 polymer ?
#
loop_
_entity_poly.entity_id
_entity_poly.type
_entity_poly.pdbx_seq_one_letter_code
_entity_poly.pdbx_strand_id
1 'polypeptide(L)'
;MSSQVEFDVRRAAKASLAQESTPSVVRWATLGAAALAFILYVLGRWFVSGNAVPTPPGVDPLPDTSRLIILWVQWIAMLLGAAALLGFVVLPWRREGRLTTTGMLFLCWLTLFFQDPMMNYTSASVLYNSYMVNLGSWTLGSTPGWLSPRGNLLPEPLLLIIVGYTIIGYSLCFPVLKVLAQIKARRPQTTRWQLAVLGVLILIALDTVLESLLLRTGVYAYAGSIRAITLFPGKTYQFPLSEALCYGGLNIGATLLLLLHRDEAGRTFVERGIDRLRVGSGLRQSVKFLALFGYVHLSMFLVFTVPMQWFALHSDPFPAG
;
A
#
# COMPACT_ATOMS: atom_id res chain seq x y z
N MET A 1 37.50 6.08 41.88
CA MET A 1 38.06 6.17 40.49
C MET A 1 37.65 5.04 39.57
N SER A 2 37.22 3.87 40.06
CA SER A 2 36.93 2.71 39.21
C SER A 2 35.55 2.75 38.47
N SER A 3 34.52 3.33 39.07
CA SER A 3 33.16 3.32 38.47
C SER A 3 33.02 4.26 37.25
N GLN A 4 33.71 5.37 37.23
CA GLN A 4 33.69 6.33 36.11
C GLN A 4 34.37 5.75 34.86
N VAL A 5 35.54 5.10 35.09
CA VAL A 5 36.27 4.44 34.00
C VAL A 5 35.49 3.29 33.39
N GLU A 6 34.80 2.52 34.21
CA GLU A 6 33.94 1.39 33.72
C GLU A 6 32.71 1.89 32.94
N PHE A 7 32.12 3.01 33.37
CA PHE A 7 31.02 3.66 32.68
C PHE A 7 31.45 4.20 31.29
N ASP A 8 32.62 4.84 31.23
CA ASP A 8 33.18 5.41 30.00
C ASP A 8 33.61 4.31 29.01
N VAL A 9 34.16 3.20 29.49
CA VAL A 9 34.50 2.01 28.68
C VAL A 9 33.22 1.35 28.13
N ARG A 10 32.17 1.18 28.92
CA ARG A 10 30.87 0.64 28.46
C ARG A 10 30.20 1.58 27.46
N ARG A 11 30.32 2.89 27.65
CA ARG A 11 29.78 3.90 26.72
C ARG A 11 30.56 3.90 25.41
N ALA A 12 31.88 3.80 25.46
CA ALA A 12 32.74 3.68 24.27
C ALA A 12 32.51 2.35 23.52
N ALA A 13 32.40 1.22 24.24
CA ALA A 13 32.05 -0.08 23.64
C ALA A 13 30.65 -0.05 23.01
N LYS A 14 29.65 0.54 23.66
CA LYS A 14 28.31 0.69 23.11
C LYS A 14 28.26 1.63 21.91
N ALA A 15 29.08 2.68 21.89
CA ALA A 15 29.25 3.56 20.73
C ALA A 15 29.96 2.86 19.58
N SER A 16 30.98 2.05 19.84
CA SER A 16 31.67 1.22 18.85
C SER A 16 30.75 0.16 18.24
N LEU A 17 30.00 -0.57 19.05
CA LEU A 17 29.00 -1.55 18.58
C LEU A 17 27.86 -0.88 17.78
N ALA A 18 27.45 0.33 18.15
CA ALA A 18 26.48 1.12 17.39
C ALA A 18 27.06 1.64 16.06
N GLN A 19 28.37 1.77 15.95
CA GLN A 19 29.09 2.20 14.76
C GLN A 19 29.29 1.06 13.76
N GLU A 20 29.38 -0.20 14.22
CA GLU A 20 29.51 -1.40 13.39
C GLU A 20 28.18 -1.93 12.84
N SER A 21 27.05 -1.52 13.40
CA SER A 21 25.74 -1.98 12.91
C SER A 21 25.43 -1.41 11.54
N THR A 22 25.01 -2.28 10.60
CA THR A 22 24.50 -1.85 9.29
C THR A 22 23.43 -0.79 9.45
N PRO A 23 23.54 0.39 8.78
CA PRO A 23 22.55 1.45 8.89
C PRO A 23 21.13 0.98 8.54
N SER A 24 20.12 1.50 9.25
CA SER A 24 18.72 1.15 9.03
C SER A 24 18.32 1.27 7.55
N VAL A 25 18.71 2.37 6.89
CA VAL A 25 18.44 2.62 5.48
C VAL A 25 18.97 1.50 4.56
N VAL A 26 20.12 0.91 4.87
CA VAL A 26 20.70 -0.19 4.05
C VAL A 26 19.87 -1.45 4.20
N ARG A 27 19.46 -1.81 5.42
CA ARG A 27 18.60 -2.99 5.66
C ARG A 27 17.28 -2.88 4.90
N TRP A 28 16.62 -1.74 5.01
CA TRP A 28 15.38 -1.47 4.29
C TRP A 28 15.58 -1.42 2.78
N ALA A 29 16.69 -0.85 2.30
CA ALA A 29 17.00 -0.82 0.87
C ALA A 29 17.27 -2.22 0.31
N THR A 30 17.90 -3.13 1.07
CA THR A 30 18.10 -4.53 0.68
C THR A 30 16.76 -5.24 0.52
N LEU A 31 15.83 -5.06 1.48
CA LEU A 31 14.47 -5.58 1.38
C LEU A 31 13.73 -5.01 0.17
N GLY A 32 13.87 -3.71 -0.07
CA GLY A 32 13.27 -3.05 -1.23
C GLY A 32 13.84 -3.55 -2.56
N ALA A 33 15.15 -3.77 -2.64
CA ALA A 33 15.79 -4.32 -3.83
C ALA A 33 15.29 -5.76 -4.10
N ALA A 34 15.16 -6.58 -3.06
CA ALA A 34 14.62 -7.95 -3.19
C ALA A 34 13.15 -7.93 -3.65
N ALA A 35 12.31 -7.07 -3.06
CA ALA A 35 10.92 -6.91 -3.46
C ALA A 35 10.81 -6.43 -4.93
N LEU A 36 11.59 -5.43 -5.31
CA LEU A 36 11.61 -4.92 -6.69
C LEU A 36 12.06 -5.99 -7.69
N ALA A 37 13.10 -6.75 -7.36
CA ALA A 37 13.58 -7.86 -8.21
C ALA A 37 12.49 -8.93 -8.38
N PHE A 38 11.77 -9.28 -7.31
CA PHE A 38 10.66 -10.23 -7.37
C PHE A 38 9.50 -9.70 -8.25
N ILE A 39 9.11 -8.44 -8.08
CA ILE A 39 8.09 -7.78 -8.90
C ILE A 39 8.47 -7.82 -10.39
N LEU A 40 9.69 -7.41 -10.71
CA LEU A 40 10.18 -7.41 -12.09
C LEU A 40 10.25 -8.82 -12.67
N TYR A 41 10.65 -9.82 -11.87
CA TYR A 41 10.65 -11.22 -12.29
C TYR A 41 9.24 -11.72 -12.63
N VAL A 42 8.26 -11.50 -11.76
CA VAL A 42 6.88 -11.97 -11.97
C VAL A 42 6.22 -11.26 -13.16
N LEU A 43 6.31 -9.93 -13.22
CA LEU A 43 5.74 -9.17 -14.34
C LEU A 43 6.45 -9.48 -15.66
N GLY A 44 7.77 -9.64 -15.63
CA GLY A 44 8.54 -10.08 -16.81
C GLY A 44 8.08 -11.44 -17.31
N ARG A 45 7.92 -12.42 -16.43
CA ARG A 45 7.35 -13.73 -16.79
C ARG A 45 5.94 -13.60 -17.37
N TRP A 46 5.10 -12.79 -16.76
CA TRP A 46 3.72 -12.58 -17.21
C TRP A 46 3.65 -12.11 -18.66
N PHE A 47 4.48 -11.12 -19.01
CA PHE A 47 4.55 -10.64 -20.40
C PHE A 47 5.21 -11.64 -21.36
N VAL A 48 6.35 -12.20 -21.01
CA VAL A 48 7.14 -13.10 -21.88
C VAL A 48 6.42 -14.42 -22.13
N SER A 49 5.67 -14.93 -21.16
CA SER A 49 4.92 -16.18 -21.31
C SER A 49 3.60 -16.02 -22.09
N GLY A 50 3.23 -14.81 -22.51
CA GLY A 50 1.97 -14.56 -23.20
C GLY A 50 0.74 -14.59 -22.30
N ASN A 51 0.90 -14.57 -20.97
CA ASN A 51 -0.19 -14.58 -20.00
C ASN A 51 -0.84 -13.21 -19.79
N ALA A 52 -0.28 -12.15 -20.36
CA ALA A 52 -0.82 -10.79 -20.32
C ALA A 52 -1.98 -10.66 -21.34
N VAL A 53 -3.09 -11.31 -21.06
CA VAL A 53 -4.28 -11.36 -21.92
C VAL A 53 -5.49 -10.90 -21.12
N PRO A 54 -6.40 -10.07 -21.70
CA PRO A 54 -7.61 -9.65 -21.01
C PRO A 54 -8.46 -10.84 -20.58
N THR A 55 -8.93 -10.80 -19.34
CA THR A 55 -9.98 -11.71 -18.88
C THR A 55 -11.29 -11.37 -19.60
N PRO A 56 -11.92 -12.33 -20.31
CA PRO A 56 -13.15 -12.05 -21.01
C PRO A 56 -14.28 -11.72 -20.03
N PRO A 57 -15.25 -10.89 -20.44
CA PRO A 57 -16.48 -10.68 -19.68
C PRO A 57 -17.20 -11.99 -19.38
N GLY A 58 -17.89 -12.04 -18.23
CA GLY A 58 -18.77 -13.17 -17.90
C GLY A 58 -19.91 -13.34 -18.90
N VAL A 59 -20.64 -14.47 -18.79
CA VAL A 59 -21.75 -14.83 -19.70
C VAL A 59 -22.93 -13.89 -19.55
N ASP A 60 -23.14 -13.29 -18.40
CA ASP A 60 -24.25 -12.39 -18.15
C ASP A 60 -23.90 -10.96 -18.61
N PRO A 61 -24.69 -10.37 -19.54
CA PRO A 61 -24.45 -9.03 -20.02
C PRO A 61 -24.75 -8.00 -18.92
N LEU A 62 -23.82 -7.08 -18.71
CA LEU A 62 -24.05 -5.93 -17.82
C LEU A 62 -25.01 -4.93 -18.48
N PRO A 63 -25.94 -4.34 -17.72
CA PRO A 63 -26.73 -3.20 -18.18
C PRO A 63 -25.85 -2.04 -18.66
N ASP A 64 -26.29 -1.32 -19.69
CA ASP A 64 -25.51 -0.20 -20.27
C ASP A 64 -25.18 0.89 -19.25
N THR A 65 -26.09 1.17 -18.32
CA THR A 65 -25.85 2.09 -17.20
C THR A 65 -24.70 1.65 -16.32
N SER A 66 -24.59 0.36 -15.99
CA SER A 66 -23.49 -0.18 -15.19
C SER A 66 -22.15 -0.10 -15.94
N ARG A 67 -22.17 -0.40 -17.25
CA ARG A 67 -20.96 -0.22 -18.09
C ARG A 67 -20.50 1.22 -18.12
N LEU A 68 -21.41 2.16 -18.24
CA LEU A 68 -21.10 3.60 -18.24
C LEU A 68 -20.51 4.03 -16.89
N ILE A 69 -21.08 3.58 -15.77
CA ILE A 69 -20.56 3.86 -14.42
C ILE A 69 -19.12 3.33 -14.28
N ILE A 70 -18.87 2.08 -14.65
CA ILE A 70 -17.54 1.45 -14.60
C ILE A 70 -16.54 2.24 -15.45
N LEU A 71 -16.93 2.66 -16.64
CA LEU A 71 -16.08 3.48 -17.52
C LEU A 71 -15.72 4.81 -16.85
N TRP A 72 -16.69 5.53 -16.31
CA TRP A 72 -16.45 6.80 -15.64
C TRP A 72 -15.58 6.66 -14.38
N VAL A 73 -15.80 5.62 -13.58
CA VAL A 73 -14.95 5.37 -12.40
C VAL A 73 -13.49 5.24 -12.79
N GLN A 74 -13.18 4.49 -13.86
CA GLN A 74 -11.80 4.35 -14.33
C GLN A 74 -11.20 5.69 -14.80
N TRP A 75 -11.94 6.47 -15.60
CA TRP A 75 -11.46 7.76 -16.08
C TRP A 75 -11.26 8.77 -14.95
N ILE A 76 -12.19 8.84 -14.00
CA ILE A 76 -12.07 9.69 -12.81
C ILE A 76 -10.84 9.27 -12.00
N ALA A 77 -10.64 7.97 -11.77
CA ALA A 77 -9.47 7.46 -11.07
C ALA A 77 -8.18 7.90 -11.78
N MET A 78 -8.09 7.74 -13.09
CA MET A 78 -6.92 8.17 -13.88
C MET A 78 -6.66 9.68 -13.77
N LEU A 79 -7.69 10.51 -13.87
CA LEU A 79 -7.57 11.96 -13.73
C LEU A 79 -7.08 12.36 -12.33
N LEU A 80 -7.65 11.76 -11.28
CA LEU A 80 -7.22 11.98 -9.90
C LEU A 80 -5.78 11.50 -9.68
N GLY A 81 -5.42 10.34 -10.25
CA GLY A 81 -4.06 9.81 -10.21
C GLY A 81 -3.05 10.73 -10.90
N ALA A 82 -3.40 11.26 -12.07
CA ALA A 82 -2.57 12.23 -12.79
C ALA A 82 -2.39 13.53 -11.98
N ALA A 83 -3.46 14.05 -11.40
CA ALA A 83 -3.42 15.22 -10.53
C ALA A 83 -2.56 14.98 -9.28
N ALA A 84 -2.69 13.81 -8.66
CA ALA A 84 -1.88 13.41 -7.52
C ALA A 84 -0.39 13.25 -7.90
N LEU A 85 -0.08 12.62 -9.03
CA LEU A 85 1.28 12.52 -9.56
C LEU A 85 1.89 13.92 -9.80
N LEU A 86 1.13 14.81 -10.40
CA LEU A 86 1.54 16.20 -10.60
C LEU A 86 1.82 16.89 -9.26
N GLY A 87 0.93 16.78 -8.29
CA GLY A 87 1.01 17.44 -6.99
C GLY A 87 2.09 16.89 -6.06
N PHE A 88 2.25 15.57 -5.99
CA PHE A 88 3.19 14.91 -5.07
C PHE A 88 4.58 14.67 -5.66
N VAL A 89 4.72 14.57 -6.98
CA VAL A 89 5.98 14.22 -7.63
C VAL A 89 6.50 15.36 -8.50
N VAL A 90 5.75 15.72 -9.55
CA VAL A 90 6.28 16.60 -10.60
C VAL A 90 6.54 18.02 -10.10
N LEU A 91 5.56 18.65 -9.44
CA LEU A 91 5.70 20.02 -8.96
C LEU A 91 6.76 20.16 -7.86
N PRO A 92 6.82 19.26 -6.82
CA PRO A 92 7.90 19.30 -5.85
C PRO A 92 9.27 19.04 -6.48
N TRP A 93 9.37 18.07 -7.38
CA TRP A 93 10.63 17.81 -8.08
C TRP A 93 11.14 19.01 -8.87
N ARG A 94 10.27 19.70 -9.61
CA ARG A 94 10.64 20.93 -10.34
C ARG A 94 11.10 22.05 -9.43
N ARG A 95 10.52 22.15 -8.20
CA ARG A 95 10.89 23.19 -7.23
C ARG A 95 12.19 22.89 -6.50
N GLU A 96 12.44 21.62 -6.15
CA GLU A 96 13.58 21.21 -5.31
C GLU A 96 14.76 20.67 -6.13
N GLY A 97 14.60 20.43 -7.45
CA GLY A 97 15.61 19.78 -8.29
C GLY A 97 15.90 18.33 -7.96
N ARG A 98 15.11 17.73 -7.05
CA ARG A 98 15.26 16.35 -6.58
C ARG A 98 13.91 15.75 -6.19
N LEU A 99 13.81 14.41 -6.19
CA LEU A 99 12.65 13.73 -5.64
C LEU A 99 12.59 13.89 -4.12
N THR A 100 11.46 14.40 -3.63
CA THR A 100 11.19 14.51 -2.20
C THR A 100 10.86 13.15 -1.59
N THR A 101 10.98 13.00 -0.26
CA THR A 101 10.50 11.78 0.44
C THR A 101 9.02 11.51 0.17
N THR A 102 8.21 12.57 0.12
CA THR A 102 6.77 12.47 -0.18
C THR A 102 6.54 11.96 -1.61
N GLY A 103 7.28 12.49 -2.60
CA GLY A 103 7.19 11.99 -3.98
C GLY A 103 7.69 10.55 -4.12
N MET A 104 8.76 10.18 -3.42
CA MET A 104 9.25 8.79 -3.40
C MET A 104 8.21 7.83 -2.81
N LEU A 105 7.58 8.18 -1.70
CA LEU A 105 6.51 7.39 -1.09
C LEU A 105 5.32 7.25 -2.05
N PHE A 106 4.91 8.33 -2.72
CA PHE A 106 3.86 8.26 -3.73
C PHE A 106 4.19 7.23 -4.83
N LEU A 107 5.43 7.27 -5.36
CA LEU A 107 5.89 6.29 -6.36
C LEU A 107 5.92 4.86 -5.81
N CYS A 108 6.30 4.65 -4.54
CA CYS A 108 6.23 3.35 -3.89
C CYS A 108 4.76 2.86 -3.81
N TRP A 109 3.84 3.74 -3.45
CA TRP A 109 2.41 3.40 -3.39
C TRP A 109 1.80 3.08 -4.76
N LEU A 110 2.26 3.73 -5.83
CA LEU A 110 1.85 3.37 -7.20
C LEU A 110 2.19 1.92 -7.57
N THR A 111 3.22 1.32 -6.96
CA THR A 111 3.63 -0.06 -7.26
C THR A 111 2.95 -1.11 -6.39
N LEU A 112 2.15 -0.70 -5.39
CA LEU A 112 1.42 -1.62 -4.51
C LEU A 112 0.36 -2.44 -5.26
N PHE A 113 -0.11 -1.98 -6.41
CA PHE A 113 -1.00 -2.74 -7.29
C PHE A 113 -0.51 -4.17 -7.55
N PHE A 114 0.82 -4.37 -7.53
CA PHE A 114 1.42 -5.69 -7.72
C PHE A 114 0.93 -6.72 -6.70
N GLN A 115 0.65 -6.30 -5.46
CA GLN A 115 0.19 -7.17 -4.40
C GLN A 115 -1.33 -7.42 -4.43
N ASP A 116 -2.06 -6.70 -5.25
CA ASP A 116 -3.53 -6.80 -5.31
C ASP A 116 -4.00 -8.25 -5.59
N PRO A 117 -3.59 -8.92 -6.67
CA PRO A 117 -4.00 -10.30 -6.90
C PRO A 117 -3.47 -11.28 -5.84
N MET A 118 -2.44 -10.92 -5.09
CA MET A 118 -1.90 -11.78 -4.02
C MET A 118 -2.92 -12.01 -2.90
N MET A 119 -3.92 -11.14 -2.75
CA MET A 119 -5.04 -11.37 -1.83
C MET A 119 -5.91 -12.57 -2.23
N ASN A 120 -5.81 -13.02 -3.47
CA ASN A 120 -6.52 -14.18 -4.01
C ASN A 120 -5.61 -15.43 -4.12
N TYR A 121 -4.47 -15.47 -3.43
CA TYR A 121 -3.45 -16.51 -3.56
C TYR A 121 -3.95 -17.92 -3.19
N THR A 122 -4.73 -18.05 -2.13
CA THR A 122 -5.29 -19.32 -1.66
C THR A 122 -6.76 -19.47 -2.01
N SER A 123 -7.53 -18.40 -1.85
CA SER A 123 -8.97 -18.33 -2.06
C SER A 123 -9.36 -16.94 -2.52
N ALA A 124 -10.49 -16.82 -3.20
CA ALA A 124 -10.98 -15.52 -3.66
C ALA A 124 -11.33 -14.60 -2.49
N SER A 125 -10.68 -13.45 -2.42
CA SER A 125 -10.95 -12.38 -1.46
C SER A 125 -11.66 -11.22 -2.13
N VAL A 126 -11.08 -10.70 -3.21
CA VAL A 126 -11.57 -9.57 -4.00
C VAL A 126 -11.71 -9.98 -5.45
N LEU A 127 -12.83 -9.63 -6.05
CA LEU A 127 -13.13 -9.90 -7.46
C LEU A 127 -13.46 -8.59 -8.16
N TYR A 128 -12.70 -8.27 -9.20
CA TYR A 128 -12.94 -7.10 -10.04
C TYR A 128 -13.88 -7.40 -11.18
N ASN A 129 -14.54 -6.36 -11.68
CA ASN A 129 -15.44 -6.48 -12.81
C ASN A 129 -14.62 -6.58 -14.12
N SER A 130 -14.81 -7.66 -14.88
CA SER A 130 -14.05 -7.93 -16.12
C SER A 130 -14.36 -6.98 -17.29
N TYR A 131 -15.39 -6.15 -17.18
CA TYR A 131 -15.64 -5.07 -18.14
C TYR A 131 -14.69 -3.88 -17.98
N MET A 132 -13.90 -3.84 -16.91
CA MET A 132 -12.82 -2.85 -16.78
C MET A 132 -11.65 -3.21 -17.69
N VAL A 133 -10.87 -2.18 -18.08
CA VAL A 133 -9.64 -2.36 -18.85
C VAL A 133 -8.65 -3.18 -18.03
N ASN A 134 -8.35 -4.39 -18.48
CA ASN A 134 -7.46 -5.32 -17.83
C ASN A 134 -6.63 -6.09 -18.86
N LEU A 135 -5.55 -6.70 -18.40
CA LEU A 135 -4.71 -7.65 -19.15
C LEU A 135 -4.65 -8.99 -18.43
N GLY A 136 -5.72 -9.37 -17.71
CA GLY A 136 -5.73 -10.53 -16.83
C GLY A 136 -4.97 -10.27 -15.54
N SER A 137 -4.31 -11.30 -15.02
CA SER A 137 -3.57 -11.23 -13.75
C SER A 137 -2.21 -11.92 -13.87
N TRP A 138 -1.21 -11.43 -13.15
CA TRP A 138 0.13 -12.02 -13.05
C TRP A 138 0.21 -13.13 -11.99
N THR A 139 -0.83 -13.92 -11.86
CA THR A 139 -1.00 -14.99 -10.87
C THR A 139 -0.53 -16.34 -11.41
N LEU A 140 -1.46 -17.17 -11.85
CA LEU A 140 -1.19 -18.54 -12.33
C LEU A 140 -0.23 -18.51 -13.53
N GLY A 141 0.84 -19.33 -13.46
CA GLY A 141 1.85 -19.43 -14.50
C GLY A 141 2.93 -18.34 -14.44
N SER A 142 2.71 -17.24 -13.72
CA SER A 142 3.65 -16.11 -13.62
C SER A 142 4.24 -15.98 -12.22
N THR A 143 3.41 -16.02 -11.18
CA THR A 143 3.85 -16.03 -9.79
C THR A 143 4.26 -17.44 -9.36
N PRO A 144 5.50 -17.66 -8.86
CA PRO A 144 5.94 -18.96 -8.38
C PRO A 144 5.06 -19.49 -7.24
N GLY A 145 4.72 -20.78 -7.31
CA GLY A 145 3.97 -21.45 -6.24
C GLY A 145 2.52 -20.99 -6.10
N TRP A 146 1.93 -20.34 -7.10
CA TRP A 146 0.53 -19.91 -7.05
C TRP A 146 -0.42 -21.08 -6.79
N LEU A 147 -1.32 -20.95 -5.80
CA LEU A 147 -2.17 -22.05 -5.34
C LEU A 147 -3.59 -22.02 -5.94
N SER A 148 -4.20 -20.85 -6.08
CA SER A 148 -5.55 -20.73 -6.60
C SER A 148 -5.64 -21.20 -8.06
N PRO A 149 -6.44 -22.22 -8.38
CA PRO A 149 -6.46 -22.82 -9.73
C PRO A 149 -7.09 -21.92 -10.79
N ARG A 150 -7.81 -20.88 -10.39
CA ARG A 150 -8.51 -19.94 -11.29
C ARG A 150 -7.87 -18.56 -11.30
N GLY A 151 -6.63 -18.43 -10.86
CA GLY A 151 -5.95 -17.13 -10.78
C GLY A 151 -5.89 -16.38 -12.11
N ASN A 152 -5.79 -17.09 -13.24
CA ASN A 152 -5.80 -16.51 -14.58
C ASN A 152 -7.15 -15.91 -15.02
N LEU A 153 -8.24 -16.21 -14.30
CA LEU A 153 -9.58 -15.66 -14.58
C LEU A 153 -9.85 -14.37 -13.76
N LEU A 154 -8.91 -13.95 -12.91
CA LEU A 154 -9.05 -12.72 -12.14
C LEU A 154 -8.63 -11.54 -13.02
N PRO A 155 -9.53 -10.60 -13.34
CA PRO A 155 -9.14 -9.37 -14.01
C PRO A 155 -8.50 -8.41 -13.02
N GLU A 156 -7.34 -7.87 -13.39
CA GLU A 156 -6.72 -6.78 -12.63
C GLU A 156 -6.93 -5.48 -13.41
N PRO A 157 -7.80 -4.57 -12.95
CA PRO A 157 -8.16 -3.37 -13.69
C PRO A 157 -7.08 -2.31 -13.57
N LEU A 158 -6.08 -2.36 -14.47
CA LEU A 158 -4.87 -1.55 -14.43
C LEU A 158 -5.14 -0.05 -14.26
N LEU A 159 -6.17 0.50 -14.92
CA LEU A 159 -6.51 1.92 -14.81
C LEU A 159 -7.09 2.32 -13.46
N LEU A 160 -7.60 1.37 -12.69
CA LEU A 160 -8.14 1.59 -11.36
C LEU A 160 -7.13 1.27 -10.27
N ILE A 161 -6.56 0.06 -10.27
CA ILE A 161 -5.71 -0.39 -9.15
C ILE A 161 -4.39 0.33 -9.04
N ILE A 162 -3.73 0.69 -10.17
CA ILE A 162 -2.45 1.41 -10.14
C ILE A 162 -2.61 2.74 -9.39
N VAL A 163 -3.68 3.46 -9.65
CA VAL A 163 -3.91 4.78 -9.04
C VAL A 163 -4.76 4.71 -7.77
N GLY A 164 -5.59 3.69 -7.61
CA GLY A 164 -6.49 3.50 -6.46
C GLY A 164 -5.72 3.51 -5.13
N TYR A 165 -4.64 2.74 -5.03
CA TYR A 165 -3.77 2.71 -3.86
C TYR A 165 -3.19 4.08 -3.50
N THR A 166 -2.90 4.93 -4.48
CA THR A 166 -2.38 6.28 -4.20
C THR A 166 -3.47 7.27 -3.85
N ILE A 167 -4.66 7.14 -4.44
CA ILE A 167 -5.77 8.08 -4.21
C ILE A 167 -6.46 7.77 -2.87
N ILE A 168 -6.93 6.54 -2.70
CA ILE A 168 -7.67 6.11 -1.50
C ILE A 168 -6.71 5.83 -0.34
N GLY A 169 -5.49 5.36 -0.62
CA GLY A 169 -4.49 5.06 0.40
C GLY A 169 -3.61 6.26 0.76
N TYR A 170 -2.57 6.47 -0.05
CA TYR A 170 -1.51 7.44 0.26
C TYR A 170 -2.01 8.87 0.46
N SER A 171 -2.89 9.34 -0.43
CA SER A 171 -3.36 10.73 -0.38
C SER A 171 -4.18 11.05 0.86
N LEU A 172 -4.88 10.07 1.44
CA LEU A 172 -5.65 10.26 2.68
C LEU A 172 -4.78 10.57 3.90
N CYS A 173 -3.50 10.20 3.88
CA CYS A 173 -2.59 10.55 4.98
C CYS A 173 -2.51 12.07 5.19
N PHE A 174 -2.59 12.88 4.13
CA PHE A 174 -2.35 14.32 4.21
C PHE A 174 -3.48 15.12 4.88
N PRO A 175 -4.76 14.96 4.52
CA PRO A 175 -5.84 15.60 5.27
C PRO A 175 -5.86 15.12 6.73
N VAL A 176 -5.58 13.83 6.99
CA VAL A 176 -5.51 13.31 8.36
C VAL A 176 -4.36 13.97 9.13
N LEU A 177 -3.16 14.06 8.56
CA LEU A 177 -2.03 14.77 9.20
C LEU A 177 -2.37 16.23 9.50
N LYS A 178 -3.09 16.92 8.61
CA LYS A 178 -3.55 18.30 8.83
C LYS A 178 -4.51 18.39 10.02
N VAL A 179 -5.47 17.47 10.12
CA VAL A 179 -6.39 17.38 11.25
C VAL A 179 -5.63 17.11 12.55
N LEU A 180 -4.70 16.16 12.55
CA LEU A 180 -3.88 15.84 13.72
C LEU A 180 -3.03 17.04 14.16
N ALA A 181 -2.45 17.79 13.22
CA ALA A 181 -1.70 19.01 13.52
C ALA A 181 -2.60 20.09 14.16
N GLN A 182 -3.84 20.28 13.69
CA GLN A 182 -4.80 21.20 14.28
C GLN A 182 -5.19 20.77 15.71
N ILE A 183 -5.40 19.48 15.94
CA ILE A 183 -5.69 18.94 17.28
C ILE A 183 -4.51 19.20 18.21
N LYS A 184 -3.27 18.94 17.77
CA LYS A 184 -2.06 19.22 18.56
C LYS A 184 -1.88 20.68 18.89
N ALA A 185 -2.22 21.59 17.95
CA ALA A 185 -2.17 23.03 18.19
C ALA A 185 -3.19 23.49 19.23
N ARG A 186 -4.43 22.92 19.21
CA ARG A 186 -5.49 23.24 20.17
C ARG A 186 -5.33 22.56 21.53
N ARG A 187 -4.68 21.39 21.55
CA ARG A 187 -4.44 20.56 22.74
C ARG A 187 -2.96 20.15 22.80
N PRO A 188 -2.06 21.05 23.25
CA PRO A 188 -0.62 20.80 23.24
C PRO A 188 -0.17 19.59 24.08
N GLN A 189 -0.95 19.19 25.09
CA GLN A 189 -0.71 18.02 25.93
C GLN A 189 -0.99 16.68 25.23
N THR A 190 -1.66 16.65 24.08
CA THR A 190 -1.92 15.41 23.34
C THR A 190 -0.60 14.73 22.97
N THR A 191 -0.42 13.49 23.38
CA THR A 191 0.80 12.72 23.10
C THR A 191 0.86 12.28 21.64
N ARG A 192 2.07 11.95 21.16
CA ARG A 192 2.25 11.42 19.82
C ARG A 192 1.48 10.10 19.62
N TRP A 193 1.41 9.28 20.66
CA TRP A 193 0.65 8.03 20.62
C TRP A 193 -0.87 8.25 20.48
N GLN A 194 -1.42 9.20 21.22
CA GLN A 194 -2.83 9.56 21.09
C GLN A 194 -3.16 10.07 19.69
N LEU A 195 -2.28 10.89 19.10
CA LEU A 195 -2.42 11.34 17.71
C LEU A 195 -2.34 10.17 16.72
N ALA A 196 -1.44 9.22 16.94
CA ALA A 196 -1.30 8.03 16.12
C ALA A 196 -2.57 7.18 16.12
N VAL A 197 -3.08 6.85 17.31
CA VAL A 197 -4.35 6.08 17.45
C VAL A 197 -5.51 6.82 16.81
N LEU A 198 -5.66 8.11 17.06
CA LEU A 198 -6.73 8.91 16.46
C LEU A 198 -6.62 8.95 14.94
N GLY A 199 -5.40 9.10 14.40
CA GLY A 199 -5.18 9.10 12.95
C GLY A 199 -5.58 7.76 12.31
N VAL A 200 -5.23 6.64 12.93
CA VAL A 200 -5.64 5.30 12.48
C VAL A 200 -7.15 5.14 12.52
N LEU A 201 -7.83 5.58 13.59
CA LEU A 201 -9.30 5.51 13.68
C LEU A 201 -9.99 6.37 12.61
N ILE A 202 -9.45 7.56 12.32
CA ILE A 202 -9.95 8.41 11.23
C ILE A 202 -9.78 7.71 9.88
N LEU A 203 -8.63 7.07 9.64
CA LEU A 203 -8.38 6.34 8.40
C LEU A 203 -9.33 5.16 8.23
N ILE A 204 -9.56 4.35 9.26
CA ILE A 204 -10.55 3.25 9.25
C ILE A 204 -11.94 3.80 8.86
N ALA A 205 -12.36 4.90 9.47
CA ALA A 205 -13.67 5.47 9.19
C ALA A 205 -13.78 6.02 7.75
N LEU A 206 -12.75 6.70 7.26
CA LEU A 206 -12.71 7.24 5.89
C LEU A 206 -12.72 6.10 4.87
N ASP A 207 -11.90 5.09 5.08
CA ASP A 207 -11.80 3.92 4.22
C ASP A 207 -13.14 3.17 4.16
N THR A 208 -13.76 2.89 5.31
CA THR A 208 -15.08 2.26 5.40
C THR A 208 -16.13 3.00 4.56
N VAL A 209 -16.14 4.33 4.61
CA VAL A 209 -17.11 5.13 3.86
C VAL A 209 -16.80 5.11 2.37
N LEU A 210 -15.54 5.37 2.00
CA LEU A 210 -15.13 5.48 0.58
C LEU A 210 -15.28 4.14 -0.14
N GLU A 211 -14.80 3.06 0.46
CA GLU A 211 -14.89 1.71 -0.09
C GLU A 211 -16.36 1.24 -0.20
N SER A 212 -17.18 1.47 0.84
CA SER A 212 -18.60 1.14 0.79
C SER A 212 -19.36 1.88 -0.32
N LEU A 213 -18.94 3.11 -0.66
CA LEU A 213 -19.50 3.85 -1.80
C LEU A 213 -18.99 3.28 -3.13
N LEU A 214 -17.72 2.96 -3.21
CA LEU A 214 -17.10 2.43 -4.43
C LEU A 214 -17.65 1.04 -4.78
N LEU A 215 -17.87 0.15 -3.81
CA LEU A 215 -18.50 -1.15 -4.02
C LEU A 215 -19.89 -1.07 -4.68
N ARG A 216 -20.66 -0.02 -4.37
CA ARG A 216 -21.98 0.19 -5.00
C ARG A 216 -21.92 0.53 -6.47
N THR A 217 -20.77 0.90 -7.00
CA THR A 217 -20.57 1.12 -8.44
C THR A 217 -20.43 -0.19 -9.22
N GLY A 218 -20.20 -1.31 -8.54
CA GLY A 218 -20.01 -2.63 -9.16
C GLY A 218 -18.65 -2.81 -9.81
N VAL A 219 -17.65 -1.97 -9.50
CA VAL A 219 -16.28 -2.12 -10.05
C VAL A 219 -15.55 -3.31 -9.45
N TYR A 220 -15.85 -3.69 -8.20
CA TYR A 220 -15.37 -4.92 -7.55
C TYR A 220 -16.32 -5.37 -6.44
N ALA A 221 -16.09 -6.55 -5.93
CA ALA A 221 -16.83 -7.16 -4.82
C ALA A 221 -15.88 -7.95 -3.91
N TYR A 222 -16.14 -7.93 -2.61
CA TYR A 222 -15.47 -8.79 -1.65
C TYR A 222 -16.16 -10.15 -1.57
N ALA A 223 -15.57 -11.17 -2.21
CA ALA A 223 -16.04 -12.54 -2.13
C ALA A 223 -15.66 -13.21 -0.81
N GLY A 224 -14.45 -12.91 -0.30
CA GLY A 224 -13.92 -13.46 0.95
C GLY A 224 -14.29 -12.61 2.15
N SER A 225 -15.43 -12.87 2.82
CA SER A 225 -15.85 -12.13 4.00
C SER A 225 -16.44 -13.03 5.08
N ILE A 226 -16.28 -12.64 6.35
CA ILE A 226 -16.94 -13.25 7.52
C ILE A 226 -18.17 -12.41 7.82
N ARG A 227 -19.37 -12.96 7.65
CA ARG A 227 -20.66 -12.24 7.78
C ARG A 227 -20.80 -11.47 9.10
N ALA A 228 -20.31 -12.04 10.19
CA ALA A 228 -20.41 -11.44 11.53
C ALA A 228 -19.68 -10.09 11.65
N ILE A 229 -18.67 -9.83 10.81
CA ILE A 229 -17.87 -8.60 10.78
C ILE A 229 -17.91 -7.93 9.41
N THR A 230 -19.06 -8.00 8.74
CA THR A 230 -19.24 -7.46 7.40
C THR A 230 -20.44 -6.52 7.36
N LEU A 231 -20.30 -5.36 6.79
CA LEU A 231 -21.40 -4.46 6.48
C LEU A 231 -22.15 -4.98 5.26
N PHE A 232 -23.49 -4.94 5.29
CA PHE A 232 -24.36 -5.42 4.20
C PHE A 232 -24.07 -6.88 3.80
N PRO A 233 -23.98 -7.83 4.77
CA PRO A 233 -23.56 -9.19 4.47
C PRO A 233 -24.50 -9.86 3.46
N GLY A 234 -23.94 -10.62 2.54
CA GLY A 234 -24.69 -11.32 1.50
C GLY A 234 -25.11 -10.45 0.32
N LYS A 235 -24.72 -9.20 0.25
CA LYS A 235 -24.92 -8.33 -0.92
C LYS A 235 -23.66 -8.27 -1.77
N THR A 236 -23.80 -8.02 -3.08
CA THR A 236 -22.66 -7.83 -3.99
C THR A 236 -21.77 -6.65 -3.56
N TYR A 237 -22.31 -5.68 -2.84
CA TYR A 237 -21.62 -4.53 -2.25
C TYR A 237 -21.33 -4.70 -0.74
N GLN A 238 -21.24 -5.97 -0.27
CA GLN A 238 -20.81 -6.22 1.11
C GLN A 238 -19.39 -5.68 1.36
N PHE A 239 -19.16 -5.13 2.56
CA PHE A 239 -17.88 -4.57 2.94
C PHE A 239 -17.37 -5.22 4.23
N PRO A 240 -16.28 -6.00 4.18
CA PRO A 240 -15.68 -6.61 5.36
C PRO A 240 -14.99 -5.56 6.23
N LEU A 241 -15.33 -5.47 7.52
CA LEU A 241 -14.62 -4.58 8.46
C LEU A 241 -13.16 -5.01 8.69
N SER A 242 -12.82 -6.26 8.39
CA SER A 242 -11.43 -6.73 8.35
C SER A 242 -10.60 -5.99 7.31
N GLU A 243 -11.19 -5.61 6.18
CA GLU A 243 -10.54 -4.80 5.16
C GLU A 243 -10.24 -3.39 5.69
N ALA A 244 -11.25 -2.69 6.23
CA ALA A 244 -11.06 -1.37 6.82
C ALA A 244 -9.98 -1.37 7.92
N LEU A 245 -9.89 -2.43 8.71
CA LEU A 245 -8.84 -2.58 9.71
C LEU A 245 -7.47 -2.79 9.06
N CYS A 246 -7.36 -3.74 8.13
CA CYS A 246 -6.09 -4.14 7.55
C CYS A 246 -5.57 -3.09 6.55
N TYR A 247 -6.41 -2.59 5.66
CA TYR A 247 -6.01 -1.58 4.67
C TYR A 247 -6.07 -0.16 5.26
N GLY A 248 -7.26 0.31 5.63
CA GLY A 248 -7.46 1.66 6.17
C GLY A 248 -6.65 1.91 7.43
N GLY A 249 -6.78 1.01 8.42
CA GLY A 249 -6.14 1.14 9.72
C GLY A 249 -4.65 0.85 9.71
N LEU A 250 -4.25 -0.33 9.26
CA LEU A 250 -2.89 -0.82 9.42
C LEU A 250 -1.98 -0.43 8.24
N ASN A 251 -2.40 -0.63 7.00
CA ASN A 251 -1.56 -0.34 5.85
C ASN A 251 -1.40 1.17 5.60
N ILE A 252 -2.50 1.92 5.49
CA ILE A 252 -2.44 3.39 5.36
C ILE A 252 -1.87 3.99 6.65
N GLY A 253 -2.27 3.45 7.81
CA GLY A 253 -1.77 3.85 9.13
C GLY A 253 -0.27 3.70 9.27
N ALA A 254 0.36 2.65 8.74
CA ALA A 254 1.82 2.49 8.74
C ALA A 254 2.52 3.66 8.04
N THR A 255 1.98 4.11 6.89
CA THR A 255 2.52 5.28 6.18
C THR A 255 2.21 6.59 6.93
N LEU A 256 1.01 6.74 7.51
CA LEU A 256 0.69 7.87 8.37
C LEU A 256 1.68 7.98 9.54
N LEU A 257 1.96 6.88 10.22
CA LEU A 257 2.91 6.82 11.33
C LEU A 257 4.33 7.16 10.89
N LEU A 258 4.75 6.68 9.71
CA LEU A 258 6.04 7.02 9.11
C LEU A 258 6.17 8.54 8.90
N LEU A 259 5.10 9.18 8.41
CA LEU A 259 5.05 10.62 8.16
C LEU A 259 4.93 11.45 9.44
N LEU A 260 4.22 10.95 10.44
CA LEU A 260 4.01 11.63 11.74
C LEU A 260 5.28 11.64 12.60
N HIS A 261 6.13 10.60 12.48
CA HIS A 261 7.33 10.42 13.32
C HIS A 261 8.63 10.78 12.59
N ARG A 262 8.63 11.86 11.82
CA ARG A 262 9.85 12.40 11.22
C ARG A 262 10.75 13.04 12.28
N ASP A 263 12.06 12.95 12.07
CA ASP A 263 13.06 13.66 12.90
C ASP A 263 13.09 15.17 12.55
N GLU A 264 13.92 15.93 13.28
CA GLU A 264 14.08 17.39 13.06
C GLU A 264 14.60 17.73 11.65
N ALA A 265 15.30 16.81 10.99
CA ALA A 265 15.74 16.94 9.60
C ALA A 265 14.67 16.48 8.59
N GLY A 266 13.44 16.17 9.04
CA GLY A 266 12.32 15.70 8.22
C GLY A 266 12.48 14.27 7.71
N ARG A 267 13.40 13.47 8.26
CA ARG A 267 13.67 12.09 7.84
C ARG A 267 12.82 11.10 8.63
N THR A 268 12.42 10.06 7.96
CA THR A 268 11.73 8.92 8.58
C THR A 268 12.74 7.96 9.25
N PHE A 269 12.26 7.07 10.12
CA PHE A 269 13.13 6.06 10.75
C PHE A 269 13.75 5.09 9.73
N VAL A 270 13.10 4.90 8.59
CA VAL A 270 13.59 4.07 7.47
C VAL A 270 14.84 4.68 6.83
N GLU A 271 14.92 6.02 6.78
CA GLU A 271 16.02 6.77 6.20
C GLU A 271 17.23 6.96 7.14
N ARG A 272 17.14 6.49 8.39
CA ARG A 272 18.23 6.67 9.38
C ARG A 272 19.52 6.04 8.91
N GLY A 273 20.59 6.82 9.01
CA GLY A 273 21.93 6.42 8.61
C GLY A 273 22.27 6.72 7.14
N ILE A 274 21.38 7.37 6.38
CA ILE A 274 21.64 7.77 4.98
C ILE A 274 22.87 8.68 4.84
N ASP A 275 23.11 9.56 5.82
CA ASP A 275 24.25 10.48 5.83
C ASP A 275 25.60 9.79 6.06
N ARG A 276 25.59 8.56 6.62
CA ARG A 276 26.79 7.75 6.83
C ARG A 276 27.30 7.09 5.54
N LEU A 277 26.46 7.08 4.48
CA LEU A 277 26.82 6.49 3.21
C LEU A 277 27.75 7.42 2.43
N ARG A 278 29.00 6.97 2.23
CA ARG A 278 30.02 7.67 1.43
C ARG A 278 29.83 7.38 -0.06
N VAL A 279 28.68 7.81 -0.62
CA VAL A 279 28.28 7.57 -2.01
C VAL A 279 27.80 8.87 -2.65
N GLY A 280 27.83 8.94 -3.99
CA GLY A 280 27.32 10.09 -4.73
C GLY A 280 25.83 10.35 -4.50
N SER A 281 25.38 11.57 -4.80
CA SER A 281 24.00 12.02 -4.55
C SER A 281 22.95 11.15 -5.23
N GLY A 282 23.18 10.74 -6.48
CA GLY A 282 22.26 9.85 -7.22
C GLY A 282 22.07 8.49 -6.54
N LEU A 283 23.19 7.81 -6.19
CA LEU A 283 23.11 6.52 -5.51
C LEU A 283 22.47 6.66 -4.12
N ARG A 284 22.72 7.75 -3.41
CA ARG A 284 22.06 8.05 -2.14
C ARG A 284 20.54 8.16 -2.29
N GLN A 285 20.05 8.82 -3.34
CA GLN A 285 18.62 8.90 -3.67
C GLN A 285 18.04 7.53 -4.01
N SER A 286 18.75 6.70 -4.78
CA SER A 286 18.32 5.34 -5.10
C SER A 286 18.22 4.45 -3.86
N VAL A 287 19.21 4.49 -2.97
CA VAL A 287 19.19 3.76 -1.69
C VAL A 287 18.01 4.23 -0.82
N LYS A 288 17.77 5.52 -0.75
CA LYS A 288 16.63 6.09 -0.04
C LYS A 288 15.30 5.61 -0.62
N PHE A 289 15.15 5.65 -1.93
CA PHE A 289 13.95 5.16 -2.62
C PHE A 289 13.71 3.69 -2.34
N LEU A 290 14.74 2.83 -2.52
CA LEU A 290 14.64 1.40 -2.21
C LEU A 290 14.30 1.12 -0.75
N ALA A 291 14.81 1.92 0.18
CA ALA A 291 14.48 1.77 1.59
C ALA A 291 13.00 2.06 1.87
N LEU A 292 12.46 3.13 1.32
CA LEU A 292 11.04 3.46 1.41
C LEU A 292 10.17 2.42 0.69
N PHE A 293 10.61 1.96 -0.46
CA PHE A 293 9.98 0.88 -1.23
C PHE A 293 9.87 -0.40 -0.41
N GLY A 294 10.98 -0.83 0.21
CA GLY A 294 11.00 -2.02 1.06
C GLY A 294 10.05 -1.91 2.26
N TYR A 295 10.00 -0.73 2.90
CA TYR A 295 9.07 -0.49 3.99
C TYR A 295 7.61 -0.57 3.55
N VAL A 296 7.24 0.13 2.48
CA VAL A 296 5.86 0.20 1.98
C VAL A 296 5.37 -1.18 1.53
N HIS A 297 6.18 -1.91 0.74
CA HIS A 297 5.82 -3.25 0.27
C HIS A 297 5.75 -4.29 1.39
N LEU A 298 6.70 -4.26 2.34
CA LEU A 298 6.69 -5.18 3.48
C LEU A 298 5.51 -4.88 4.41
N SER A 299 5.20 -3.60 4.66
CA SER A 299 4.04 -3.20 5.44
C SER A 299 2.76 -3.76 4.83
N MET A 300 2.50 -3.48 3.55
CA MET A 300 1.31 -3.99 2.87
C MET A 300 1.25 -5.52 2.94
N PHE A 301 2.36 -6.21 2.66
CA PHE A 301 2.39 -7.67 2.71
C PHE A 301 1.99 -8.22 4.08
N LEU A 302 2.60 -7.71 5.15
CA LEU A 302 2.39 -8.22 6.51
C LEU A 302 1.05 -7.82 7.14
N VAL A 303 0.57 -6.60 6.89
CA VAL A 303 -0.60 -6.08 7.60
C VAL A 303 -1.88 -6.07 6.76
N PHE A 304 -1.78 -6.30 5.46
CA PHE A 304 -2.93 -6.36 4.56
C PHE A 304 -2.98 -7.66 3.75
N THR A 305 -1.99 -7.91 2.88
CA THR A 305 -2.02 -9.05 1.96
C THR A 305 -2.14 -10.39 2.69
N VAL A 306 -1.29 -10.66 3.68
CA VAL A 306 -1.33 -11.91 4.47
C VAL A 306 -2.59 -12.03 5.33
N PRO A 307 -3.02 -11.02 6.11
CA PRO A 307 -4.27 -11.09 6.84
C PRO A 307 -5.49 -11.31 5.96
N MET A 308 -5.58 -10.64 4.79
CA MET A 308 -6.72 -10.84 3.88
C MET A 308 -6.80 -12.26 3.33
N GLN A 309 -5.65 -12.95 3.12
CA GLN A 309 -5.62 -14.40 2.82
C GLN A 309 -6.25 -15.23 3.93
N TRP A 310 -5.92 -14.91 5.19
CA TRP A 310 -6.48 -15.63 6.34
C TRP A 310 -8.01 -15.43 6.41
N PHE A 311 -8.50 -14.20 6.22
CA PHE A 311 -9.93 -13.92 6.20
C PHE A 311 -10.64 -14.62 5.02
N ALA A 312 -10.00 -14.67 3.84
CA ALA A 312 -10.54 -15.35 2.67
C ALA A 312 -10.69 -16.87 2.90
N LEU A 313 -9.74 -17.51 3.59
CA LEU A 313 -9.82 -18.94 3.96
C LEU A 313 -10.93 -19.27 4.96
N HIS A 314 -11.34 -18.30 5.77
CA HIS A 314 -12.38 -18.46 6.80
C HIS A 314 -13.68 -17.75 6.43
N SER A 315 -13.82 -17.36 5.16
CA SER A 315 -15.00 -16.64 4.68
C SER A 315 -16.24 -17.52 4.63
N ASP A 316 -17.38 -16.89 4.89
CA ASP A 316 -18.67 -17.47 4.60
C ASP A 316 -18.89 -17.58 3.07
N PRO A 317 -19.72 -18.51 2.59
CA PRO A 317 -20.04 -18.62 1.16
C PRO A 317 -20.54 -17.30 0.62
N PHE A 318 -19.93 -16.85 -0.48
CA PHE A 318 -20.41 -15.67 -1.20
C PHE A 318 -21.71 -16.06 -1.90
N PRO A 319 -22.80 -15.31 -1.74
CA PRO A 319 -24.04 -15.65 -2.39
C PRO A 319 -23.83 -15.63 -3.92
N ALA A 320 -24.16 -16.73 -4.56
CA ALA A 320 -24.42 -16.70 -5.99
C ALA A 320 -25.56 -15.69 -6.19
N GLY A 321 -25.29 -14.61 -6.89
CA GLY A 321 -26.23 -13.53 -7.15
C GLY A 321 -27.48 -13.99 -7.88
#